data_ea0b6d0e4c3e9c580b70b19fd4a0c46e
#
_entry.id   ea0b6d0e4c3e9c580b70b19fd4a0c46e
#
_cell.length_a   1.000
_cell.length_b   1.000
_cell.length_c   1.000
_cell.angle_alpha   90.00
_cell.angle_beta   90.00
_cell.angle_gamma   90.00
#
_symmetry.space_group_name_H-M   'P 1'
#
loop_
_entity.id
_entity.type
_entity.pdbx_description
1 polymer ?
#
loop_
_entity_poly.entity_id
_entity_poly.type
_entity_poly.pdbx_seq_one_letter_code
_entity_poly.pdbx_strand_id
1 'polypeptide(L)'
;KALEAVAENYDYAILDTPPALGTLTVNALTAASWVVIPAQADAYSLDGVTDLAATIQAIREYTNPDLKIAGILLTRYNPRTSISKIIHEDAEAMAAELDTKVFRAWIREATVIKEAQAVKQPIFAYAPSSKVAYDYRFFIEELMEGING
;
A
#
# COMPACT_ATOMS: atom_id res chain seq x y z
N LYS A 1 5.34 -11.60 -18.60
CA LYS A 1 4.95 -11.81 -20.02
C LYS A 1 3.69 -11.03 -20.42
N ALA A 2 2.55 -11.13 -19.68
CA ALA A 2 1.34 -10.39 -20.07
C ALA A 2 1.51 -8.86 -19.97
N LEU A 3 2.19 -8.37 -18.93
CA LEU A 3 2.47 -6.94 -18.75
C LEU A 3 3.52 -6.42 -19.74
N GLU A 4 4.51 -7.23 -20.10
CA GLU A 4 5.55 -6.85 -21.07
C GLU A 4 4.96 -6.44 -22.44
N ALA A 5 3.86 -7.09 -22.84
CA ALA A 5 3.20 -6.81 -24.13
C ALA A 5 2.56 -5.41 -24.21
N VAL A 6 2.32 -4.76 -23.07
CA VAL A 6 1.67 -3.45 -23.00
C VAL A 6 2.53 -2.39 -22.27
N ALA A 7 3.70 -2.77 -21.77
CA ALA A 7 4.56 -1.93 -20.95
C ALA A 7 4.94 -0.59 -21.62
N GLU A 8 5.16 -0.60 -22.94
CA GLU A 8 5.52 0.59 -23.70
C GLU A 8 4.42 1.67 -23.75
N ASN A 9 3.19 1.30 -23.41
CA ASN A 9 2.04 2.21 -23.48
C ASN A 9 1.71 2.89 -22.13
N TYR A 10 2.41 2.53 -21.04
CA TYR A 10 2.09 3.01 -19.69
C TYR A 10 3.35 3.29 -18.88
N ASP A 11 3.33 4.36 -18.10
CA ASP A 11 4.42 4.70 -17.18
C ASP A 11 4.38 3.80 -15.92
N TYR A 12 3.19 3.41 -15.49
CA TYR A 12 2.96 2.60 -14.28
C TYR A 12 1.87 1.54 -14.51
N ALA A 13 2.05 0.38 -13.88
CA ALA A 13 1.05 -0.66 -13.76
C ALA A 13 0.75 -0.92 -12.28
N ILE A 14 -0.50 -0.78 -11.87
CA ILE A 14 -0.93 -1.04 -10.49
C ILE A 14 -1.60 -2.41 -10.44
N LEU A 15 -1.05 -3.31 -9.60
CA LEU A 15 -1.56 -4.65 -9.40
C LEU A 15 -2.34 -4.68 -8.08
N ASP A 16 -3.66 -4.65 -8.15
CA ASP A 16 -4.55 -4.85 -7.00
C ASP A 16 -4.70 -6.36 -6.75
N THR A 17 -4.41 -6.80 -5.52
CA THR A 17 -4.40 -8.21 -5.16
C THR A 17 -5.48 -8.53 -4.12
N PRO A 18 -6.05 -9.75 -4.16
CA PRO A 18 -6.94 -10.18 -3.09
C PRO A 18 -6.17 -10.29 -1.77
N PRO A 19 -6.86 -10.20 -0.60
CA PRO A 19 -6.23 -10.23 0.72
C PRO A 19 -5.58 -11.58 1.06
N ALA A 20 -5.90 -12.64 0.33
CA ALA A 20 -5.31 -13.96 0.54
C ALA A 20 -3.93 -14.07 -0.12
N LEU A 21 -2.96 -14.67 0.59
CA LEU A 21 -1.62 -14.98 0.09
C LEU A 21 -1.66 -16.22 -0.81
N GLY A 22 -2.39 -16.13 -1.92
CA GLY A 22 -2.57 -17.20 -2.90
C GLY A 22 -1.78 -16.96 -4.20
N THR A 23 -2.03 -17.80 -5.19
CA THR A 23 -1.33 -17.76 -6.50
C THR A 23 -1.39 -16.40 -7.19
N LEU A 24 -2.50 -15.65 -7.04
CA LEU A 24 -2.63 -14.32 -7.64
C LEU A 24 -1.68 -13.31 -7.00
N THR A 25 -1.58 -13.34 -5.68
CA THR A 25 -0.66 -12.47 -4.93
C THR A 25 0.80 -12.81 -5.24
N VAL A 26 1.15 -14.10 -5.28
CA VAL A 26 2.48 -14.58 -5.69
C VAL A 26 2.82 -14.10 -7.11
N ASN A 27 1.91 -14.24 -8.08
CA ASN A 27 2.13 -13.78 -9.45
C ASN A 27 2.30 -12.26 -9.53
N ALA A 28 1.53 -11.50 -8.76
CA ALA A 28 1.66 -10.04 -8.70
C ALA A 28 3.01 -9.61 -8.13
N LEU A 29 3.44 -10.20 -7.01
CA LEU A 29 4.74 -9.93 -6.39
C LEU A 29 5.92 -10.34 -7.29
N THR A 30 5.77 -11.44 -8.02
CA THR A 30 6.80 -11.88 -9.00
C THR A 30 6.94 -10.88 -10.16
N ALA A 31 5.86 -10.20 -10.55
CA ALA A 31 5.86 -9.26 -11.68
C ALA A 31 6.12 -7.80 -11.27
N ALA A 32 5.98 -7.46 -9.99
CA ALA A 32 6.08 -6.09 -9.50
C ALA A 32 7.54 -5.67 -9.28
N SER A 33 7.82 -4.38 -9.43
CA SER A 33 9.08 -3.76 -9.01
C SER A 33 8.99 -3.26 -7.57
N TRP A 34 7.82 -2.81 -7.15
CA TRP A 34 7.58 -2.22 -5.85
C TRP A 34 6.30 -2.75 -5.19
N VAL A 35 6.33 -2.88 -3.87
CA VAL A 35 5.16 -3.22 -3.05
C VAL A 35 4.86 -2.07 -2.11
N VAL A 36 3.61 -1.65 -2.06
CA VAL A 36 3.04 -0.84 -0.99
C VAL A 36 2.19 -1.75 -0.12
N ILE A 37 2.36 -1.71 1.19
CA ILE A 37 1.63 -2.52 2.15
C ILE A 37 0.58 -1.64 2.84
N PRO A 38 -0.70 -1.68 2.45
CA PRO A 38 -1.74 -0.97 3.17
C PRO A 38 -2.11 -1.73 4.44
N ALA A 39 -1.98 -1.07 5.60
CA ALA A 39 -2.37 -1.59 6.90
C ALA A 39 -3.51 -0.72 7.48
N GLN A 40 -4.59 -1.36 7.93
CA GLN A 40 -5.63 -0.63 8.66
C GLN A 40 -5.16 -0.36 10.08
N ALA A 41 -5.59 0.76 10.65
CA ALA A 41 -5.29 1.10 12.02
C ALA A 41 -6.19 0.33 13.01
N ASP A 42 -6.12 -1.00 12.98
CA ASP A 42 -6.78 -1.91 13.92
C ASP A 42 -5.82 -3.02 14.41
N ALA A 43 -6.16 -3.65 15.52
CA ALA A 43 -5.30 -4.59 16.23
C ALA A 43 -4.97 -5.88 15.46
N TYR A 44 -5.73 -6.22 14.41
CA TYR A 44 -5.55 -7.48 13.66
C TYR A 44 -4.84 -7.28 12.32
N SER A 45 -4.69 -6.04 11.90
CA SER A 45 -4.16 -5.72 10.58
C SER A 45 -2.67 -6.02 10.42
N LEU A 46 -1.92 -5.97 11.52
CA LEU A 46 -0.48 -6.20 11.51
C LEU A 46 -0.09 -7.68 11.48
N ASP A 47 -0.94 -8.58 11.96
CA ASP A 47 -0.70 -10.03 11.86
C ASP A 47 -0.56 -10.48 10.40
N GLY A 48 -1.40 -9.93 9.51
CA GLY A 48 -1.33 -10.21 8.09
C GLY A 48 -0.07 -9.69 7.40
N VAL A 49 0.58 -8.67 7.95
CA VAL A 49 1.83 -8.13 7.39
C VAL A 49 3.01 -9.08 7.64
N THR A 50 3.03 -9.79 8.77
CA THR A 50 4.07 -10.79 9.06
C THR A 50 4.05 -11.94 8.05
N ASP A 51 2.86 -12.47 7.73
CA ASP A 51 2.69 -13.52 6.72
C ASP A 51 3.09 -13.03 5.32
N LEU A 52 2.75 -11.78 5.01
CA LEU A 52 3.15 -11.14 3.76
C LEU A 52 4.67 -10.97 3.69
N ALA A 53 5.33 -10.62 4.79
CA ALA A 53 6.77 -10.49 4.88
C ALA A 53 7.49 -11.78 4.49
N ALA A 54 7.09 -12.91 5.07
CA ALA A 54 7.63 -14.22 4.72
C ALA A 54 7.41 -14.56 3.24
N THR A 55 6.25 -14.19 2.70
CA THR A 55 5.95 -14.39 1.27
C THR A 55 6.85 -13.51 0.38
N ILE A 56 7.04 -12.24 0.72
CA ILE A 56 7.95 -11.33 -0.03
C ILE A 56 9.36 -11.86 -0.01
N GLN A 57 9.84 -12.36 1.13
CA GLN A 57 11.18 -12.94 1.23
C GLN A 57 11.35 -14.17 0.34
N ALA A 58 10.38 -15.07 0.31
CA ALA A 58 10.38 -16.21 -0.61
C ALA A 58 10.36 -15.76 -2.08
N ILE A 59 9.59 -14.75 -2.42
CA ILE A 59 9.56 -14.18 -3.78
C ILE A 59 10.92 -13.61 -4.18
N ARG A 60 11.59 -12.87 -3.28
CA ARG A 60 12.95 -12.35 -3.52
C ARG A 60 13.98 -13.45 -3.72
N GLU A 61 13.85 -14.54 -2.97
CA GLU A 61 14.78 -15.67 -3.06
C GLU A 61 14.59 -16.49 -4.35
N TYR A 62 13.35 -16.72 -4.78
CA TYR A 62 13.09 -17.72 -5.83
C TYR A 62 12.66 -17.14 -7.18
N THR A 63 12.02 -15.97 -7.23
CA THR A 63 11.36 -15.51 -8.47
C THR A 63 11.62 -14.05 -8.84
N ASN A 64 11.84 -13.14 -7.88
CA ASN A 64 12.01 -11.71 -8.12
C ASN A 64 12.95 -11.08 -7.09
N PRO A 65 14.27 -11.20 -7.24
CA PRO A 65 15.25 -10.68 -6.28
C PRO A 65 15.26 -9.15 -6.19
N ASP A 66 14.77 -8.46 -7.20
CA ASP A 66 14.77 -6.99 -7.25
C ASP A 66 13.50 -6.35 -6.66
N LEU A 67 12.57 -7.17 -6.13
CA LEU A 67 11.34 -6.68 -5.51
C LEU A 67 11.65 -5.80 -4.30
N LYS A 68 11.20 -4.56 -4.33
CA LYS A 68 11.38 -3.59 -3.24
C LYS A 68 10.07 -3.33 -2.50
N ILE A 69 10.17 -3.06 -1.20
CA ILE A 69 9.02 -2.59 -0.40
C ILE A 69 9.13 -1.08 -0.29
N ALA A 70 8.17 -0.35 -0.86
CA ALA A 70 8.13 1.11 -0.84
C ALA A 70 7.77 1.66 0.55
N GLY A 71 6.98 0.90 1.31
CA GLY A 71 6.60 1.26 2.66
C GLY A 71 5.25 0.67 3.09
N ILE A 72 4.93 0.88 4.37
CA ILE A 72 3.64 0.57 4.99
C ILE A 72 2.80 1.84 5.00
N LEU A 73 1.59 1.78 4.40
CA LEU A 73 0.63 2.88 4.38
C LEU A 73 -0.48 2.64 5.39
N LEU A 74 -0.56 3.47 6.42
CA LEU A 74 -1.65 3.41 7.39
C LEU A 74 -2.95 3.94 6.75
N THR A 75 -3.99 3.12 6.79
CA THR A 75 -5.31 3.45 6.26
C THR A 75 -6.35 3.45 7.37
N ARG A 76 -7.47 4.17 7.18
CA ARG A 76 -8.50 4.40 8.20
C ARG A 76 -7.92 4.94 9.51
N TYR A 77 -6.82 5.66 9.40
CA TYR A 77 -6.02 6.15 10.52
C TYR A 77 -6.58 7.45 11.10
N ASN A 78 -6.59 7.52 12.42
CA ASN A 78 -6.95 8.75 13.15
C ASN A 78 -5.87 9.05 14.22
N PRO A 79 -4.95 10.00 13.98
CA PRO A 79 -3.82 10.28 14.87
C PRO A 79 -4.21 10.79 16.27
N ARG A 80 -5.50 11.07 16.49
CA ARG A 80 -6.00 11.60 17.78
C ARG A 80 -6.37 10.50 18.78
N THR A 81 -6.37 9.23 18.37
CA THR A 81 -6.74 8.12 19.26
C THR A 81 -5.50 7.44 19.82
N SER A 82 -5.60 6.95 21.07
CA SER A 82 -4.50 6.23 21.73
C SER A 82 -4.14 4.94 20.97
N ILE A 83 -5.15 4.23 20.49
CA ILE A 83 -4.95 2.99 19.73
C ILE A 83 -4.16 3.23 18.43
N SER A 84 -4.42 4.33 17.74
CA SER A 84 -3.69 4.66 16.52
C SER A 84 -2.20 4.93 16.76
N LYS A 85 -1.84 5.45 17.92
CA LYS A 85 -0.43 5.63 18.29
C LYS A 85 0.27 4.29 18.49
N ILE A 86 -0.37 3.36 19.22
CA ILE A 86 0.16 2.01 19.43
C ILE A 86 0.37 1.32 18.07
N ILE A 87 -0.64 1.35 17.19
CA ILE A 87 -0.56 0.74 15.87
C ILE A 87 0.54 1.38 15.01
N HIS A 88 0.77 2.69 15.15
CA HIS A 88 1.87 3.36 14.44
C HIS A 88 3.23 2.86 14.93
N GLU A 89 3.43 2.74 16.25
CA GLU A 89 4.65 2.20 16.85
C GLU A 89 4.90 0.75 16.42
N ASP A 90 3.85 -0.09 16.41
CA ASP A 90 3.93 -1.47 15.93
C ASP A 90 4.26 -1.54 14.42
N ALA A 91 3.67 -0.65 13.61
CA ALA A 91 3.99 -0.55 12.18
C ALA A 91 5.42 -0.10 11.92
N GLU A 92 5.97 0.81 12.75
CA GLU A 92 7.39 1.22 12.66
C GLU A 92 8.32 0.05 13.02
N ALA A 93 8.02 -0.71 14.06
CA ALA A 93 8.79 -1.90 14.41
C ALA A 93 8.81 -2.92 13.27
N MET A 94 7.65 -3.18 12.67
CA MET A 94 7.54 -4.08 11.54
C MET A 94 8.24 -3.55 10.27
N ALA A 95 8.17 -2.25 10.01
CA ALA A 95 8.88 -1.62 8.90
C ALA A 95 10.39 -1.78 9.04
N ALA A 96 10.91 -1.69 10.27
CA ALA A 96 12.32 -1.94 10.55
C ALA A 96 12.73 -3.41 10.27
N GLU A 97 11.89 -4.38 10.64
CA GLU A 97 12.12 -5.80 10.34
C GLU A 97 12.09 -6.10 8.83
N LEU A 98 11.28 -5.36 8.06
CA LEU A 98 11.15 -5.49 6.61
C LEU A 98 12.16 -4.67 5.80
N ASP A 99 13.07 -3.97 6.47
CA ASP A 99 14.00 -3.02 5.85
C ASP A 99 13.28 -2.01 4.97
N THR A 100 12.25 -1.37 5.54
CA THR A 100 11.41 -0.38 4.87
C THR A 100 10.98 0.72 5.82
N LYS A 101 10.00 1.53 5.44
CA LYS A 101 9.47 2.66 6.24
C LYS A 101 7.96 2.58 6.40
N VAL A 102 7.44 3.25 7.41
CA VAL A 102 6.04 3.68 7.42
C VAL A 102 5.96 5.02 6.67
N PHE A 103 5.03 5.16 5.74
CA PHE A 103 4.81 6.44 5.06
C PHE A 103 4.39 7.52 6.06
N ARG A 104 4.89 8.74 5.89
CA ARG A 104 4.43 9.92 6.65
C ARG A 104 2.97 10.25 6.31
N ALA A 105 2.60 9.99 5.06
CA ALA A 105 1.24 10.04 4.59
C ALA A 105 0.41 8.90 5.21
N TRP A 106 -0.82 9.20 5.54
CA TRP A 106 -1.82 8.22 5.97
C TRP A 106 -3.19 8.56 5.41
N ILE A 107 -4.03 7.55 5.24
CA ILE A 107 -5.38 7.76 4.68
C ILE A 107 -6.40 7.71 5.81
N ARG A 108 -7.15 8.80 5.98
CA ARG A 108 -8.23 8.89 6.97
C ARG A 108 -9.44 8.04 6.58
N GLU A 109 -10.19 7.61 7.59
CA GLU A 109 -11.56 7.14 7.31
C GLU A 109 -12.44 8.34 6.94
N ALA A 110 -13.17 8.23 5.83
CA ALA A 110 -14.06 9.28 5.35
C ALA A 110 -15.27 8.71 4.61
N THR A 111 -16.46 9.21 4.95
CA THR A 111 -17.70 8.79 4.30
C THR A 111 -17.70 9.08 2.81
N VAL A 112 -17.06 10.15 2.39
CA VAL A 112 -16.96 10.55 0.97
C VAL A 112 -16.28 9.49 0.09
N ILE A 113 -15.42 8.61 0.66
CA ILE A 113 -14.86 7.47 -0.09
C ILE A 113 -15.97 6.47 -0.42
N LYS A 114 -16.84 6.16 0.56
CA LYS A 114 -17.97 5.24 0.37
C LYS A 114 -18.97 5.79 -0.66
N GLU A 115 -19.19 7.11 -0.64
CA GLU A 115 -20.03 7.80 -1.62
C GLU A 115 -19.43 7.71 -3.03
N ALA A 116 -18.15 8.03 -3.20
CA ALA A 116 -17.44 7.92 -4.47
C ALA A 116 -17.48 6.48 -5.03
N GLN A 117 -17.29 5.48 -4.17
CA GLN A 117 -17.40 4.07 -4.53
C GLN A 117 -18.82 3.70 -4.99
N ALA A 118 -19.84 4.18 -4.29
CA ALA A 118 -21.25 3.91 -4.63
C ALA A 118 -21.61 4.42 -6.03
N VAL A 119 -21.05 5.56 -6.45
CA VAL A 119 -21.24 6.13 -7.79
C VAL A 119 -20.15 5.73 -8.80
N LYS A 120 -19.23 4.83 -8.41
CA LYS A 120 -18.13 4.32 -9.24
C LYS A 120 -17.24 5.43 -9.82
N GLN A 121 -16.97 6.46 -9.05
CA GLN A 121 -16.09 7.56 -9.45
C GLN A 121 -14.80 7.56 -8.61
N PRO A 122 -13.65 7.89 -9.21
CA PRO A 122 -12.43 8.13 -8.46
C PRO A 122 -12.62 9.31 -7.48
N ILE A 123 -11.99 9.22 -6.30
CA ILE A 123 -12.08 10.28 -5.27
C ILE A 123 -11.66 11.66 -5.80
N PHE A 124 -10.69 11.70 -6.69
CA PHE A 124 -10.20 12.94 -7.30
C PHE A 124 -11.20 13.58 -8.29
N ALA A 125 -12.11 12.80 -8.86
CA ALA A 125 -13.20 13.31 -9.69
C ALA A 125 -14.43 13.65 -8.85
N TYR A 126 -14.77 12.80 -7.88
CA TYR A 126 -15.96 12.95 -7.05
C TYR A 126 -15.84 14.10 -6.04
N ALA A 127 -14.72 14.16 -5.32
CA ALA A 127 -14.50 15.15 -4.25
C ALA A 127 -13.04 15.63 -4.21
N PRO A 128 -12.58 16.37 -5.25
CA PRO A 128 -11.17 16.74 -5.42
C PRO A 128 -10.60 17.62 -4.30
N SER A 129 -11.46 18.37 -3.59
CA SER A 129 -11.08 19.25 -2.48
C SER A 129 -11.31 18.62 -1.10
N SER A 130 -11.70 17.35 -1.04
CA SER A 130 -11.89 16.65 0.24
C SER A 130 -10.56 16.40 0.94
N LYS A 131 -10.60 16.37 2.27
CA LYS A 131 -9.38 16.09 3.07
C LYS A 131 -8.76 14.73 2.71
N VAL A 132 -9.56 13.72 2.38
CA VAL A 132 -9.06 12.41 1.98
C VAL A 132 -8.42 12.43 0.59
N ALA A 133 -8.88 13.28 -0.33
CA ALA A 133 -8.20 13.47 -1.61
C ALA A 133 -6.81 14.10 -1.42
N TYR A 134 -6.64 14.99 -0.43
CA TYR A 134 -5.31 15.51 -0.03
C TYR A 134 -4.44 14.43 0.58
N ASP A 135 -4.99 13.54 1.42
CA ASP A 135 -4.23 12.41 1.98
C ASP A 135 -3.65 11.53 0.86
N TYR A 136 -4.46 11.18 -0.15
CA TYR A 136 -4.00 10.41 -1.29
C TYR A 136 -2.96 11.14 -2.14
N ARG A 137 -3.09 12.46 -2.37
CA ARG A 137 -2.07 13.23 -3.09
C ARG A 137 -0.75 13.22 -2.35
N PHE A 138 -0.78 13.48 -1.05
CA PHE A 138 0.43 13.47 -0.22
C PHE A 138 1.10 12.10 -0.22
N PHE A 139 0.31 11.03 -0.14
CA PHE A 139 0.83 9.66 -0.29
C PHE A 139 1.48 9.42 -1.65
N ILE A 140 0.83 9.83 -2.74
CA ILE A 140 1.37 9.66 -4.10
C ILE A 140 2.68 10.44 -4.26
N GLU A 141 2.75 11.67 -3.78
CA GLU A 141 3.98 12.47 -3.81
C GLU A 141 5.13 11.76 -3.07
N GLU A 142 4.90 11.32 -1.84
CA GLU A 142 5.89 10.60 -1.04
C GLU A 142 6.30 9.25 -1.68
N LEU A 143 5.37 8.52 -2.26
CA LEU A 143 5.64 7.28 -2.98
C LEU A 143 6.52 7.52 -4.20
N MET A 144 6.19 8.54 -5.01
CA MET A 144 6.93 8.86 -6.22
C MET A 144 8.35 9.38 -5.94
N GLU A 145 8.55 10.14 -4.86
CA GLU A 145 9.88 10.51 -4.38
C GLU A 145 10.73 9.27 -4.05
N GLY A 146 10.12 8.26 -3.43
CA GLY A 146 10.83 7.03 -3.05
C GLY A 146 11.10 6.07 -4.22
N ILE A 147 10.28 6.10 -5.28
CA ILE A 147 10.44 5.23 -6.45
C ILE A 147 11.44 5.79 -7.45
N ASN A 148 11.50 7.12 -7.59
CA ASN A 148 12.31 7.81 -8.61
C ASN A 148 13.67 8.33 -8.08
N GLY A 149 13.90 8.27 -6.78
CA GLY A 149 15.17 8.65 -6.12
C GLY A 149 16.09 7.47 -5.94
#